data_b75a7854b5611178b9ede471097e3e5e
#
_entry.id   b75a7854b5611178b9ede471097e3e5e
#
_cell.length_a   1.000
_cell.length_b   1.000
_cell.length_c   1.000
_cell.angle_alpha   90.00
_cell.angle_beta   90.00
_cell.angle_gamma   90.00
#
_symmetry.space_group_name_H-M   'P 1'
#
loop_
_entity.id
_entity.type
_entity.pdbx_description
1 polymer ?
#
loop_
_entity_poly.entity_id
_entity_poly.type
_entity_poly.pdbx_seq_one_letter_code
_entity_poly.pdbx_strand_id
1 'polypeptide(L)'
;YIACRVRPLTSYLEKRALLMSRRNQFLEFAVIVTNTSGAVLAVLSLADWIACTVAISSQCMALIDYFYIPAQLAATNKALEDCHNLLSFWDSLSLVQRKTRAVKKQCCLTVEGAMLDLCSSRTAVSSALPSDQPREEPEE
;
A
#
# COMPACT_ATOMS: atom_id res chain seq x y z
N TYR A 1 -24.88 9.61 5.62
CA TYR A 1 -23.49 9.67 5.14
C TYR A 1 -22.62 8.63 5.84
N ILE A 2 -22.50 8.66 7.17
CA ILE A 2 -21.66 7.73 7.95
C ILE A 2 -22.00 6.27 7.67
N ALA A 3 -23.27 5.89 7.77
CA ALA A 3 -23.71 4.51 7.56
C ALA A 3 -23.56 4.04 6.10
N CYS A 4 -23.78 4.95 5.14
CA CYS A 4 -23.81 4.58 3.72
C CYS A 4 -22.46 4.74 3.01
N ARG A 5 -21.54 5.55 3.56
CA ARG A 5 -20.25 5.82 2.90
C ARG A 5 -19.07 5.43 3.77
N VAL A 6 -19.02 5.85 5.04
CA VAL A 6 -17.83 5.62 5.88
C VAL A 6 -17.69 4.15 6.26
N ARG A 7 -18.73 3.50 6.77
CA ARG A 7 -18.67 2.08 7.17
C ARG A 7 -18.31 1.13 6.03
N PRO A 8 -18.93 1.20 4.83
CA PRO A 8 -18.50 0.33 3.74
C PRO A 8 -17.09 0.65 3.25
N LEU A 9 -16.67 1.93 3.29
CA LEU A 9 -15.30 2.32 2.97
C LEU A 9 -14.29 1.70 3.95
N THR A 10 -14.54 1.78 5.26
CA THR A 10 -13.69 1.17 6.28
C THR A 10 -13.53 -0.33 6.05
N SER A 11 -14.64 -1.05 5.85
CA SER A 11 -14.59 -2.50 5.59
C SER A 11 -13.85 -2.86 4.28
N TYR A 12 -13.95 -2.02 3.27
CA TYR A 12 -13.19 -2.18 2.03
C TYR A 12 -11.69 -1.96 2.25
N LEU A 13 -11.31 -0.89 2.98
CA LEU A 13 -9.91 -0.59 3.30
C LEU A 13 -9.28 -1.67 4.17
N GLU A 14 -10.00 -2.21 5.16
CA GLU A 14 -9.54 -3.34 5.98
C GLU A 14 -9.22 -4.57 5.14
N LYS A 15 -10.13 -4.99 4.29
CA LYS A 15 -9.91 -6.14 3.38
C LYS A 15 -8.72 -5.91 2.46
N ARG A 16 -8.60 -4.69 1.93
CA ARG A 16 -7.50 -4.33 1.05
C ARG A 16 -6.16 -4.30 1.78
N ALA A 17 -6.10 -3.70 2.98
CA ALA A 17 -4.91 -3.69 3.81
C ALA A 17 -4.44 -5.11 4.15
N LEU A 18 -5.36 -6.01 4.51
CA LEU A 18 -5.06 -7.41 4.78
C LEU A 18 -4.48 -8.14 3.56
N LEU A 19 -5.05 -7.93 2.37
CA LEU A 19 -4.55 -8.55 1.14
C LEU A 19 -3.16 -8.04 0.78
N MET A 20 -2.93 -6.72 0.89
CA MET A 20 -1.63 -6.11 0.64
C MET A 20 -0.59 -6.56 1.66
N SER A 21 -0.94 -6.62 2.94
CA SER A 21 -0.06 -7.10 4.01
C SER A 21 0.35 -8.54 3.78
N ARG A 22 -0.59 -9.44 3.45
CA ARG A 22 -0.27 -10.84 3.14
C ARG A 22 0.65 -10.97 1.93
N ARG A 23 0.41 -10.18 0.88
CA ARG A 23 1.26 -10.19 -0.32
C ARG A 23 2.67 -9.70 0.00
N ASN A 24 2.80 -8.65 0.79
CA ASN A 24 4.10 -8.15 1.24
C ASN A 24 4.85 -9.19 2.07
N GLN A 25 4.18 -9.78 3.08
CA GLN A 25 4.77 -10.83 3.92
C GLN A 25 5.21 -12.04 3.11
N PHE A 26 4.42 -12.44 2.10
CA PHE A 26 4.80 -13.56 1.23
C PHE A 26 6.06 -13.26 0.43
N LEU A 27 6.18 -12.06 -0.14
CA LEU A 27 7.37 -11.65 -0.89
C LEU A 27 8.60 -11.53 0.02
N GLU A 28 8.47 -10.92 1.18
CA GLU A 28 9.54 -10.84 2.18
C GLU A 28 10.00 -12.23 2.63
N PHE A 29 9.05 -13.12 2.90
CA PHE A 29 9.34 -14.51 3.25
C PHE A 29 10.08 -15.23 2.11
N ALA A 30 9.68 -15.04 0.86
CA ALA A 30 10.36 -15.59 -0.30
C ALA A 30 11.82 -15.10 -0.40
N VAL A 31 12.07 -13.82 -0.15
CA VAL A 31 13.44 -13.25 -0.10
C VAL A 31 14.26 -13.90 1.00
N ILE A 32 13.71 -14.04 2.21
CA ILE A 32 14.42 -14.66 3.34
C ILE A 32 14.77 -16.11 3.02
N VAL A 33 13.81 -16.90 2.52
CA VAL A 33 14.03 -18.31 2.17
C VAL A 33 15.10 -18.44 1.08
N THR A 34 15.03 -17.60 0.05
CA THR A 34 15.99 -17.65 -1.06
C THR A 34 17.41 -17.29 -0.60
N ASN A 35 17.54 -16.25 0.22
CA ASN A 35 18.84 -15.84 0.76
C ASN A 35 19.43 -16.92 1.69
N THR A 36 18.59 -17.53 2.55
CA THR A 36 19.02 -18.61 3.43
C THR A 36 19.45 -19.84 2.62
N SER A 37 18.69 -20.19 1.57
CA SER A 37 19.06 -21.28 0.66
C SER A 37 20.40 -21.01 -0.03
N GLY A 38 20.65 -19.75 -0.45
CA GLY A 38 21.92 -19.34 -1.03
C GLY A 38 23.12 -19.54 -0.08
N ALA A 39 22.92 -19.19 1.19
CA ALA A 39 23.95 -19.41 2.23
C ALA A 39 24.27 -20.91 2.43
N VAL A 40 23.25 -21.76 2.45
CA VAL A 40 23.42 -23.22 2.57
C VAL A 40 24.16 -23.79 1.35
N LEU A 41 23.79 -23.35 0.14
CA LEU A 41 24.47 -23.78 -1.09
C LEU A 41 25.92 -23.34 -1.14
N ALA A 42 26.26 -22.17 -0.58
CA ALA A 42 27.64 -21.71 -0.46
C ALA A 42 28.48 -22.63 0.44
N VAL A 43 27.93 -23.08 1.56
CA VAL A 43 28.59 -24.04 2.47
C VAL A 43 28.83 -25.40 1.80
N LEU A 44 27.87 -25.82 0.93
CA LEU A 44 27.98 -27.07 0.18
C LEU A 44 28.87 -26.96 -1.07
N SER A 45 29.54 -25.83 -1.29
CA SER A 45 30.41 -25.56 -2.45
C SER A 45 29.72 -25.69 -3.82
N LEU A 46 28.40 -25.50 -3.87
CA LEU A 46 27.56 -25.55 -5.08
C LEU A 46 27.47 -24.15 -5.71
N ALA A 47 28.61 -23.62 -6.17
CA ALA A 47 28.73 -22.23 -6.64
C ALA A 47 27.77 -21.88 -7.79
N ASP A 48 27.51 -22.82 -8.71
CA ASP A 48 26.65 -22.58 -9.87
C ASP A 48 25.20 -22.27 -9.50
N TRP A 49 24.72 -22.79 -8.36
CA TRP A 49 23.36 -22.56 -7.88
C TRP A 49 23.19 -21.25 -7.11
N ILE A 50 24.29 -20.67 -6.63
CA ILE A 50 24.25 -19.38 -5.89
C ILE A 50 23.76 -18.26 -6.81
N ALA A 51 24.19 -18.26 -8.07
CA ALA A 51 23.74 -17.27 -9.05
C ALA A 51 22.21 -17.30 -9.24
N CYS A 52 21.63 -18.50 -9.27
CA CYS A 52 20.17 -18.66 -9.38
C CYS A 52 19.43 -18.10 -8.17
N THR A 53 19.91 -18.37 -6.94
CA THR A 53 19.27 -17.85 -5.71
C THR A 53 19.36 -16.34 -5.62
N VAL A 54 20.49 -15.74 -5.98
CA VAL A 54 20.68 -14.29 -6.02
C VAL A 54 19.74 -13.66 -7.07
N ALA A 55 19.64 -14.25 -8.26
CA ALA A 55 18.74 -13.76 -9.30
C ALA A 55 17.27 -13.77 -8.83
N ILE A 56 16.81 -14.85 -8.20
CA ILE A 56 15.42 -14.94 -7.68
C ILE A 56 15.20 -13.91 -6.57
N SER A 57 16.14 -13.76 -5.64
CA SER A 57 16.05 -12.77 -4.56
C SER A 57 15.97 -11.34 -5.12
N SER A 58 16.81 -11.00 -6.09
CA SER A 58 16.81 -9.69 -6.76
C SER A 58 15.50 -9.41 -7.48
N GLN A 59 14.91 -10.41 -8.15
CA GLN A 59 13.61 -10.28 -8.79
C GLN A 59 12.48 -10.03 -7.78
N CYS A 60 12.49 -10.73 -6.64
CA CYS A 60 11.51 -10.50 -5.57
C CYS A 60 11.62 -9.09 -5.00
N MET A 61 12.84 -8.59 -4.75
CA MET A 61 13.06 -7.22 -4.29
C MET A 61 12.60 -6.19 -5.33
N ALA A 62 12.94 -6.39 -6.59
CA ALA A 62 12.49 -5.52 -7.68
C ALA A 62 10.96 -5.48 -7.80
N LEU A 63 10.26 -6.59 -7.55
CA LEU A 63 8.81 -6.63 -7.51
C LEU A 63 8.22 -5.84 -6.33
N ILE A 64 8.83 -5.95 -5.14
CA ILE A 64 8.40 -5.16 -3.96
C ILE A 64 8.53 -3.68 -4.25
N ASP A 65 9.65 -3.26 -4.82
CA ASP A 65 9.93 -1.87 -5.16
C ASP A 65 9.04 -1.37 -6.29
N TYR A 66 8.87 -2.16 -7.36
CA TYR A 66 8.03 -1.81 -8.49
C TYR A 66 6.57 -1.57 -8.09
N PHE A 67 6.03 -2.39 -7.22
CA PHE A 67 4.65 -2.23 -6.75
C PHE A 67 4.50 -1.19 -5.65
N TYR A 68 5.60 -0.62 -5.12
CA TYR A 68 5.57 0.33 -4.00
C TYR A 68 4.68 -0.14 -2.84
N ILE A 69 4.71 -1.45 -2.57
CA ILE A 69 3.80 -2.11 -1.62
C ILE A 69 3.85 -1.45 -0.23
N PRO A 70 5.05 -1.17 0.35
CA PRO A 70 5.12 -0.55 1.67
C PRO A 70 4.47 0.82 1.73
N ALA A 71 4.69 1.66 0.72
CA ALA A 71 4.12 3.02 0.67
C ALA A 71 2.60 2.99 0.51
N GLN A 72 2.08 2.11 -0.36
CA GLN A 72 0.63 1.93 -0.53
C GLN A 72 -0.03 1.36 0.73
N LEU A 73 0.65 0.45 1.43
CA LEU A 73 0.16 -0.12 2.69
C LEU A 73 0.11 0.95 3.78
N ALA A 74 1.17 1.77 3.92
CA ALA A 74 1.21 2.87 4.87
C ALA A 74 0.09 3.89 4.62
N ALA A 75 -0.13 4.29 3.36
CA ALA A 75 -1.22 5.19 2.99
C ALA A 75 -2.61 4.59 3.28
N THR A 76 -2.79 3.29 3.02
CA THR A 76 -4.04 2.59 3.30
C THR A 76 -4.30 2.49 4.80
N ASN A 77 -3.28 2.18 5.60
CA ASN A 77 -3.39 2.11 7.05
C ASN A 77 -3.69 3.47 7.67
N LYS A 78 -3.05 4.55 7.18
CA LYS A 78 -3.36 5.91 7.61
C LYS A 78 -4.81 6.29 7.31
N ALA A 79 -5.29 6.03 6.09
CA ALA A 79 -6.68 6.30 5.73
C ALA A 79 -7.67 5.47 6.58
N LEU A 80 -7.32 4.25 6.94
CA LEU A 80 -8.11 3.39 7.83
C LEU A 80 -8.16 3.95 9.25
N GLU A 81 -7.02 4.40 9.78
CA GLU A 81 -6.93 5.05 11.09
C GLU A 81 -7.78 6.33 11.15
N ASP A 82 -7.69 7.18 10.14
CA ASP A 82 -8.51 8.41 10.03
C ASP A 82 -10.01 8.08 10.00
N CYS A 83 -10.40 7.02 9.30
CA CYS A 83 -11.80 6.55 9.29
C CYS A 83 -12.25 6.01 10.65
N HIS A 84 -11.41 5.25 11.36
CA HIS A 84 -11.70 4.74 12.69
C HIS A 84 -11.80 5.87 13.73
N ASN A 85 -10.88 6.82 13.69
CA ASN A 85 -10.90 8.00 14.55
C ASN A 85 -12.17 8.83 14.32
N LEU A 86 -12.58 8.98 13.05
CA LEU A 86 -13.81 9.65 12.69
C LEU A 86 -15.05 8.92 13.21
N LEU A 87 -15.09 7.60 13.11
CA LEU A 87 -16.21 6.79 13.64
C LEU A 87 -16.30 6.91 15.16
N SER A 88 -15.18 6.81 15.87
CA SER A 88 -15.09 6.97 17.32
C SER A 88 -15.53 8.38 17.74
N PHE A 89 -15.08 9.40 17.03
CA PHE A 89 -15.53 10.79 17.24
C PHE A 89 -17.03 10.91 17.03
N TRP A 90 -17.57 10.38 15.94
CA TRP A 90 -19.01 10.42 15.66
C TRP A 90 -19.82 9.71 16.75
N ASP A 91 -19.36 8.57 17.25
CA ASP A 91 -20.09 7.81 18.27
C ASP A 91 -20.03 8.49 19.64
N SER A 92 -19.00 9.28 19.93
CA SER A 92 -18.90 10.10 21.16
C SER A 92 -19.84 11.33 21.17
N LEU A 93 -20.35 11.76 20.00
CA LEU A 93 -21.18 12.96 19.88
C LEU A 93 -22.63 12.67 20.33
N SER A 94 -23.22 13.65 21.06
CA SER A 94 -24.64 13.64 21.38
C SER A 94 -25.51 13.81 20.12
N LEU A 95 -26.79 13.38 20.19
CA LEU A 95 -27.72 13.48 19.08
C LEU A 95 -27.91 14.92 18.57
N VAL A 96 -27.79 15.91 19.46
CA VAL A 96 -27.89 17.33 19.09
C VAL A 96 -26.65 17.77 18.32
N GLN A 97 -25.47 17.39 18.79
CA GLN A 97 -24.19 17.73 18.13
C GLN A 97 -24.07 17.10 16.75
N ARG A 98 -24.55 15.86 16.56
CA ARG A 98 -24.59 15.18 15.25
C ARG A 98 -25.44 15.94 14.20
N LYS A 99 -26.41 16.75 14.62
CA LYS A 99 -27.23 17.57 13.72
C LYS A 99 -26.54 18.86 13.29
N THR A 100 -25.49 19.29 13.99
CA THR A 100 -24.78 20.54 13.74
C THR A 100 -24.09 20.52 12.37
N ARG A 101 -24.26 21.59 11.60
CA ARG A 101 -23.68 21.74 10.26
C ARG A 101 -22.13 21.69 10.27
N ALA A 102 -21.51 22.26 11.31
CA ALA A 102 -20.06 22.28 11.46
C ALA A 102 -19.49 20.85 11.56
N VAL A 103 -20.07 20.01 12.43
CA VAL A 103 -19.63 18.60 12.61
C VAL A 103 -19.82 17.82 11.31
N LYS A 104 -20.94 17.97 10.62
CA LYS A 104 -21.16 17.30 9.33
C LYS A 104 -20.12 17.70 8.29
N LYS A 105 -19.79 19.00 8.19
CA LYS A 105 -18.76 19.50 7.27
C LYS A 105 -17.40 18.93 7.62
N GLN A 106 -17.04 18.90 8.89
CA GLN A 106 -15.77 18.32 9.34
C GLN A 106 -15.67 16.84 8.99
N CYS A 107 -16.69 16.04 9.26
CA CYS A 107 -16.73 14.63 8.89
C CYS A 107 -16.54 14.41 7.38
N CYS A 108 -17.21 15.22 6.54
CA CYS A 108 -17.03 15.13 5.09
C CYS A 108 -15.59 15.48 4.67
N LEU A 109 -15.04 16.57 5.19
CA LEU A 109 -13.68 16.99 4.85
C LEU A 109 -12.61 15.96 5.26
N THR A 110 -12.75 15.35 6.43
CA THR A 110 -11.83 14.30 6.90
C THR A 110 -11.85 13.08 5.95
N VAL A 111 -13.04 12.61 5.58
CA VAL A 111 -13.16 11.45 4.67
C VAL A 111 -12.65 11.77 3.28
N GLU A 112 -13.02 12.91 2.73
CA GLU A 112 -12.55 13.31 1.39
C GLU A 112 -11.03 13.55 1.38
N GLY A 113 -10.46 14.13 2.46
CA GLY A 113 -9.02 14.30 2.65
C GLY A 113 -8.30 12.95 2.67
N ALA A 114 -8.75 11.99 3.49
CA ALA A 114 -8.19 10.65 3.55
C ALA A 114 -8.25 9.92 2.18
N MET A 115 -9.33 10.12 1.42
CA MET A 115 -9.47 9.54 0.08
C MET A 115 -8.54 10.21 -0.93
N LEU A 116 -8.35 11.53 -0.86
CA LEU A 116 -7.42 12.25 -1.71
C LEU A 116 -5.97 11.82 -1.44
N ASP A 117 -5.58 11.69 -0.18
CA ASP A 117 -4.26 11.18 0.20
C ASP A 117 -4.02 9.77 -0.34
N LEU A 118 -5.03 8.91 -0.27
CA LEU A 118 -4.97 7.56 -0.83
C LEU A 118 -4.86 7.56 -2.37
N CYS A 119 -5.57 8.46 -3.05
CA CYS A 119 -5.50 8.61 -4.49
C CYS A 119 -4.15 9.20 -4.92
N SER A 120 -3.64 10.22 -4.23
CA SER A 120 -2.35 10.85 -4.54
C SER A 120 -1.18 9.87 -4.36
N SER A 121 -1.21 9.02 -3.35
CA SER A 121 -0.21 7.96 -3.17
C SER A 121 -0.19 6.96 -4.32
N ARG A 122 -1.34 6.73 -4.97
CA ARG A 122 -1.44 5.87 -6.16
C ARG A 122 -0.94 6.53 -7.44
N THR A 123 -1.26 7.82 -7.63
CA THR A 123 -0.80 8.55 -8.80
C THR A 123 0.69 8.82 -8.76
N ALA A 124 1.27 9.04 -7.58
CA ALA A 124 2.72 9.14 -7.39
C ALA A 124 3.44 7.85 -7.84
N VAL A 125 2.84 6.68 -7.59
CA VAL A 125 3.34 5.39 -8.09
C VAL A 125 3.25 5.32 -9.62
N SER A 126 2.14 5.80 -10.20
CA SER A 126 1.95 5.78 -11.66
C SER A 126 2.87 6.73 -12.41
N SER A 127 3.22 7.88 -11.79
CA SER A 127 4.14 8.85 -12.39
C SER A 127 5.62 8.50 -12.22
N ALA A 128 5.95 7.64 -11.26
CA ALA A 128 7.30 7.13 -11.06
C ALA A 128 7.66 5.99 -12.03
N LEU A 129 6.68 5.42 -12.75
CA LEU A 129 6.95 4.52 -13.86
C LEU A 129 7.55 5.35 -14.99
N PRO A 130 8.75 4.98 -15.52
CA PRO A 130 9.31 5.66 -16.67
C PRO A 130 8.28 5.57 -17.80
N SER A 131 7.74 6.72 -18.18
CA SER A 131 6.98 6.82 -19.42
C SER A 131 7.93 6.37 -20.53
N ASP A 132 7.51 5.34 -21.24
CA ASP A 132 8.14 4.90 -22.48
C ASP A 132 8.00 6.07 -23.47
N GLN A 133 8.89 7.07 -23.35
CA GLN A 133 9.01 8.11 -24.36
C GLN A 133 9.52 7.41 -25.60
N PRO A 134 8.79 7.49 -26.73
CA PRO A 134 9.32 7.06 -27.99
C PRO A 134 10.62 7.83 -28.20
N ARG A 135 11.70 7.08 -28.27
CA ARG A 135 13.02 7.60 -28.60
C ARG A 135 12.90 8.21 -30.00
N GLU A 136 12.82 9.54 -30.06
CA GLU A 136 12.97 10.24 -31.35
C GLU A 136 14.35 9.85 -31.89
N GLU A 137 14.35 9.01 -32.89
CA GLU A 137 15.54 8.72 -33.67
C GLU A 137 15.98 10.05 -34.34
N PRO A 138 17.23 10.47 -34.18
CA PRO A 138 17.74 11.61 -34.94
C PRO A 138 17.77 11.22 -36.44
N GLU A 139 16.92 11.88 -37.19
CA GLU A 139 17.04 11.84 -38.69
C GLU A 139 18.42 12.39 -39.07
N GLU A 140 19.25 11.50 -39.68
CA GLU A 140 20.47 11.89 -40.41
C GLU A 140 20.12 12.39 -41.83
#